data_033a9ba393160d7b8cd9a46b1c9eb79c
#
_entry.id   033a9ba393160d7b8cd9a46b1c9eb79c
#
_cell.length_a   1.000
_cell.length_b   1.000
_cell.length_c   1.000
_cell.angle_alpha   90.00
_cell.angle_beta   90.00
_cell.angle_gamma   90.00
#
_symmetry.space_group_name_H-M   'P 1'
#
loop_
_entity.id
_entity.type
_entity.pdbx_description
1 polymer ?
#
loop_
_entity_poly.entity_id
_entity_poly.type
_entity_poly.pdbx_seq_one_letter_code
_entity_poly.pdbx_strand_id
1 'polypeptide(L)'
;MAYQLTFKRKAIKALQRISEPYYSNIMVAIDNLRDNPRPHGYKKLRGINAYRIRVGSYRVVYNVIDDKLVITILSIGHRKDVYED
;
A
#
# COMPACT_ATOMS: atom_id res chain seq x y z
N MET A 1 5.49 0.73 -18.19
CA MET A 1 6.07 -0.53 -17.70
C MET A 1 5.66 -0.76 -16.27
N ALA A 2 5.22 -1.97 -15.94
CA ALA A 2 4.65 -2.21 -14.61
C ALA A 2 5.72 -2.58 -13.60
N TYR A 3 5.55 -2.07 -12.38
CA TYR A 3 6.39 -2.47 -11.24
C TYR A 3 5.99 -3.87 -10.79
N GLN A 4 6.93 -4.57 -10.17
CA GLN A 4 6.64 -5.82 -9.48
C GLN A 4 6.16 -5.52 -8.07
N LEU A 5 5.17 -6.29 -7.62
CA LEU A 5 4.65 -6.16 -6.25
C LEU A 5 5.24 -7.25 -5.37
N THR A 6 5.69 -6.85 -4.20
CA THR A 6 6.03 -7.79 -3.13
C THR A 6 5.31 -7.34 -1.86
N PHE A 7 5.14 -8.26 -0.94
CA PHE A 7 4.38 -7.99 0.29
C PHE A 7 5.18 -8.44 1.49
N LYS A 8 5.29 -7.58 2.48
CA LYS A 8 5.81 -7.98 3.78
C LYS A 8 4.80 -8.88 4.46
N ARG A 9 5.28 -9.78 5.32
CA ARG A 9 4.43 -10.72 6.04
C ARG A 9 3.31 -10.02 6.79
N LYS A 10 3.62 -8.90 7.42
CA LYS A 10 2.63 -8.10 8.15
C LYS A 10 1.47 -7.68 7.26
N ALA A 11 1.78 -7.28 6.03
CA ALA A 11 0.75 -6.87 5.07
C ALA A 11 -0.11 -8.06 4.65
N ILE A 12 0.51 -9.21 4.42
CA ILE A 12 -0.23 -10.42 4.05
C ILE A 12 -1.20 -10.80 5.17
N LYS A 13 -0.73 -10.78 6.41
CA LYS A 13 -1.58 -11.12 7.55
C LYS A 13 -2.74 -10.17 7.69
N ALA A 14 -2.50 -8.88 7.46
CA ALA A 14 -3.57 -7.89 7.52
C ALA A 14 -4.63 -8.17 6.46
N LEU A 15 -4.21 -8.47 5.23
CA LEU A 15 -5.14 -8.75 4.14
C LEU A 15 -6.05 -9.93 4.45
N GLN A 16 -5.52 -10.95 5.13
CA GLN A 16 -6.29 -12.13 5.48
C GLN A 16 -7.44 -11.84 6.44
N ARG A 17 -7.39 -10.71 7.13
CA ARG A 17 -8.40 -10.32 8.11
C ARG A 17 -9.42 -9.32 7.56
N ILE A 18 -9.22 -8.86 6.33
CA ILE A 18 -10.08 -7.84 5.74
C ILE A 18 -11.15 -8.52 4.90
N SER A 19 -12.39 -8.20 5.18
CA SER A 19 -13.52 -8.80 4.48
C SER A 19 -13.91 -7.97 3.26
N GLU A 20 -14.75 -8.57 2.40
CA GLU A 20 -15.31 -7.85 1.27
C GLU A 20 -16.35 -6.85 1.74
N PRO A 21 -16.54 -5.76 1.02
CA PRO A 21 -15.90 -5.41 -0.26
C PRO A 21 -14.53 -4.75 -0.09
N TYR A 22 -14.09 -4.55 1.13
CA TYR A 22 -12.87 -3.80 1.40
C TYR A 22 -11.63 -4.48 0.85
N TYR A 23 -11.57 -5.80 0.97
CA TYR A 23 -10.45 -6.56 0.46
C TYR A 23 -10.23 -6.31 -1.03
N SER A 24 -11.28 -6.47 -1.83
CA SER A 24 -11.17 -6.27 -3.27
C SER A 24 -10.81 -4.84 -3.62
N ASN A 25 -11.39 -3.87 -2.92
CA ASN A 25 -11.07 -2.46 -3.18
C ASN A 25 -9.60 -2.17 -2.90
N ILE A 26 -9.07 -2.73 -1.83
CA ILE A 26 -7.67 -2.57 -1.48
C ILE A 26 -6.77 -3.22 -2.53
N MET A 27 -7.11 -4.43 -2.97
CA MET A 27 -6.31 -5.13 -3.95
C MET A 27 -6.28 -4.42 -5.30
N VAL A 28 -7.42 -3.85 -5.72
CA VAL A 28 -7.45 -3.05 -6.95
C VAL A 28 -6.54 -1.84 -6.82
N ALA A 29 -6.60 -1.15 -5.69
CA ALA A 29 -5.74 0.03 -5.48
C ALA A 29 -4.27 -0.36 -5.47
N ILE A 30 -3.91 -1.46 -4.83
CA ILE A 30 -2.54 -1.94 -4.80
C ILE A 30 -2.07 -2.30 -6.21
N ASP A 31 -2.91 -3.02 -6.97
CA ASP A 31 -2.55 -3.41 -8.33
C ASP A 31 -2.32 -2.19 -9.21
N ASN A 32 -3.11 -1.14 -9.03
CA ASN A 32 -2.94 0.09 -9.81
C ASN A 32 -1.61 0.79 -9.52
N LEU A 33 -1.01 0.55 -8.37
CA LEU A 33 0.31 1.12 -8.05
C LEU A 33 1.39 0.62 -9.02
N ARG A 34 1.19 -0.53 -9.63
CA ARG A 34 2.15 -1.08 -10.57
C ARG A 34 2.34 -0.20 -11.79
N ASP A 35 1.30 0.50 -12.20
CA ASP A 35 1.37 1.39 -13.35
C ASP A 35 1.61 2.84 -12.94
N ASN A 36 1.22 3.19 -11.72
CA ASN A 36 1.44 4.54 -11.21
C ASN A 36 1.69 4.46 -9.70
N PRO A 37 2.95 4.36 -9.26
CA PRO A 37 3.25 4.20 -7.84
C PRO A 37 3.01 5.44 -6.99
N ARG A 38 2.76 6.58 -7.61
CA ARG A 38 2.45 7.80 -6.88
C ARG A 38 1.14 8.39 -7.39
N PRO A 39 0.02 7.67 -7.16
CA PRO A 39 -1.27 8.12 -7.69
C PRO A 39 -1.77 9.35 -6.95
N HIS A 40 -2.77 9.99 -7.52
CA HIS A 40 -3.40 11.12 -6.86
C HIS A 40 -3.80 10.74 -5.44
N GLY A 41 -3.45 11.58 -4.48
CA GLY A 41 -3.75 11.32 -3.07
C GLY A 41 -2.70 10.57 -2.30
N TYR A 42 -1.61 10.14 -2.96
CA TYR A 42 -0.53 9.51 -2.21
C TYR A 42 0.16 10.53 -1.31
N LYS A 43 0.81 10.02 -0.28
CA LYS A 43 1.58 10.87 0.62
C LYS A 43 2.89 10.21 0.99
N LYS A 44 3.97 10.99 0.96
CA LYS A 44 5.27 10.53 1.45
C LYS A 44 5.27 10.61 2.97
N LEU A 45 5.66 9.54 3.63
CA LEU A 45 5.71 9.51 5.09
C LEU A 45 7.00 10.14 5.60
N ARG A 46 6.90 10.76 6.78
CA ARG A 46 8.03 11.40 7.42
C ARG A 46 8.92 10.35 8.08
N GLY A 47 10.24 10.56 7.97
CA GLY A 47 11.19 9.77 8.73
C GLY A 47 11.42 8.36 8.23
N ILE A 48 10.68 7.92 7.24
CA ILE A 48 10.88 6.59 6.64
C ILE A 48 10.76 6.70 5.12
N ASN A 49 11.38 5.75 4.44
CA ASN A 49 11.31 5.72 2.98
C ASN A 49 10.07 4.95 2.55
N ALA A 50 8.93 5.59 2.72
CA ALA A 50 7.66 4.95 2.42
C ALA A 50 6.61 5.98 2.02
N TYR A 51 5.57 5.48 1.40
CA TYR A 51 4.41 6.26 0.97
C TYR A 51 3.16 5.59 1.50
N ARG A 52 2.06 6.31 1.48
CA ARG A 52 0.77 5.71 1.81
C ARG A 52 -0.31 6.14 0.83
N ILE A 53 -1.26 5.27 0.60
CA ILE A 53 -2.51 5.60 -0.06
C ILE A 53 -3.66 5.24 0.88
N ARG A 54 -4.78 5.90 0.70
CA ARG A 54 -5.99 5.62 1.45
C ARG A 54 -6.98 4.90 0.54
N VAL A 55 -7.60 3.85 1.08
CA VAL A 55 -8.64 3.11 0.39
C VAL A 55 -9.80 2.98 1.37
N GLY A 56 -10.78 3.86 1.25
CA GLY A 56 -11.85 3.95 2.24
C GLY A 56 -11.28 4.29 3.62
N SER A 57 -11.56 3.46 4.59
CA SER A 57 -11.06 3.64 5.97
C SER A 57 -9.72 2.97 6.20
N TYR A 58 -9.15 2.39 5.16
CA TYR A 58 -7.88 1.67 5.27
C TYR A 58 -6.73 2.48 4.71
N ARG A 59 -5.52 2.14 5.16
CA ARG A 59 -4.28 2.72 4.66
C ARG A 59 -3.37 1.62 4.20
N VAL A 60 -2.72 1.86 3.07
CA VAL A 60 -1.70 0.96 2.54
C VAL A 60 -0.40 1.74 2.58
N VAL A 61 0.57 1.21 3.31
CA VAL A 61 1.91 1.78 3.39
C VAL A 61 2.84 0.93 2.54
N TYR A 62 3.61 1.58 1.67
CA TYR A 62 4.46 0.87 0.73
C TYR A 62 5.71 1.67 0.43
N ASN A 63 6.74 1.00 -0.08
CA ASN A 63 7.89 1.71 -0.62
C ASN A 63 8.01 1.44 -2.11
N VAL A 64 8.79 2.28 -2.78
CA VAL A 64 9.00 2.19 -4.22
C VAL A 64 10.49 2.25 -4.48
N ILE A 65 10.98 1.26 -5.21
CA ILE A 65 12.38 1.23 -5.65
C ILE A 65 12.35 1.42 -7.16
N ASP A 66 12.52 2.66 -7.58
CA ASP A 66 12.29 3.03 -8.98
C ASP A 66 13.27 2.39 -9.95
N ASP A 67 14.54 2.33 -9.59
CA ASP A 67 15.54 1.76 -10.49
C ASP A 67 15.41 0.25 -10.65
N LYS A 68 14.72 -0.41 -9.73
CA LYS A 68 14.46 -1.85 -9.82
C LYS A 68 13.04 -2.17 -10.21
N LEU A 69 12.18 -1.17 -10.30
CA LEU A 69 10.77 -1.32 -10.62
C LEU A 69 10.07 -2.29 -9.67
N VAL A 70 10.29 -2.08 -8.36
CA VAL A 70 9.71 -2.92 -7.31
C VAL A 70 8.94 -2.05 -6.33
N ILE A 71 7.74 -2.49 -5.98
CA ILE A 71 6.94 -1.91 -4.91
C ILE A 71 6.78 -2.97 -3.83
N THR A 72 7.08 -2.60 -2.59
CA THR A 72 6.89 -3.49 -1.45
C THR A 72 5.76 -2.95 -0.58
N ILE A 73 4.73 -3.74 -0.37
CA ILE A 73 3.65 -3.38 0.53
C ILE A 73 4.09 -3.70 1.94
N LEU A 74 4.24 -2.67 2.77
CA LEU A 74 4.82 -2.79 4.10
C LEU A 74 3.78 -3.11 5.16
N SER A 75 2.64 -2.42 5.11
CA SER A 75 1.58 -2.64 6.07
C SER A 75 0.25 -2.18 5.51
N ILE A 76 -0.83 -2.77 6.01
CA ILE A 76 -2.19 -2.42 5.65
C ILE A 76 -2.98 -2.46 6.95
N GLY A 77 -3.82 -1.45 7.17
CA GLY A 77 -4.63 -1.45 8.37
C GLY A 77 -5.68 -0.37 8.34
N HIS A 78 -6.57 -0.43 9.32
CA HIS A 78 -7.55 0.62 9.51
C HIS A 78 -6.79 1.89 9.87
N ARG A 79 -7.29 3.05 9.42
CA ARG A 79 -6.59 4.32 9.62
C ARG A 79 -6.21 4.60 11.08
N LYS A 80 -6.92 3.98 12.03
CA LYS A 80 -6.61 4.14 13.45
C LYS A 80 -5.42 3.31 13.91
N ASP A 81 -5.09 2.26 13.16
CA ASP A 81 -4.08 1.28 13.56
C ASP A 81 -2.78 1.43 12.81
N VAL A 82 -2.76 2.19 11.72
CA VAL A 82 -1.57 2.35 10.89
C VAL A 82 -0.95 3.71 11.18
N TYR A 83 0.38 3.69 11.35
CA TYR A 83 1.12 4.92 11.60
C TYR A 83 0.85 5.96 10.52
N GLU A 84 0.69 7.19 10.95
CA GLU A 84 0.47 8.31 10.07
C GLU A 84 1.24 9.51 10.59
N ASP A 85 2.01 10.11 9.71
CA ASP A 85 2.78 11.30 10.06
C ASP A 85 1.92 12.55 10.17
#